data_07a661ecbd0c77a7cac260670841ac0d
#
_entry.id   07a661ecbd0c77a7cac260670841ac0d
#
_cell.length_a   1.000
_cell.length_b   1.000
_cell.length_c   1.000
_cell.angle_alpha   90.00
_cell.angle_beta   90.00
_cell.angle_gamma   90.00
#
_symmetry.space_group_name_H-M   'P 1'
#
loop_
_entity.id
_entity.type
_entity.pdbx_description
1 polymer ?
#
loop_
_entity_poly.entity_id
_entity_poly.type
_entity_poly.pdbx_seq_one_letter_code
_entity_poly.pdbx_strand_id
1 'polypeptide(L)'
;ALFSNSVTAQAEKTKVETAADLPRVEFELGARPSEIVTRRGPLLEALMEKVEKDATRLLEEFEITDGSTRSSLLDSLYAIAFLRKDWDRVLDLGERVRAARNKRADQLLSNRSTDAWARAALETGGEQSPAFGERLALEYGKALEPLPFKVVEDALQASLSQLDLITRDLIMGQVIAQLDPNAEARNGMVDRRFAASILSILRTAELVPQKAVLAAAIREYLAANAEEKVDRWSERQIDLSHEDGLTPVVTAVWDSGTDISQFPDQRWINEAELPNGRDDDGNGFSDDISGIAFDVKNRPSS
;
A
#
# COMPACT_ATOMS: atom_id res chain seq x y z
N ALA A 1 5.73 -47.11 40.85
CA ALA A 1 6.27 -45.95 40.16
C ALA A 1 5.10 -45.15 39.55
N LEU A 2 4.72 -44.07 40.22
CA LEU A 2 3.69 -43.13 39.74
C LEU A 2 4.40 -42.11 38.83
N PHE A 3 4.14 -42.15 37.53
CA PHE A 3 4.54 -41.09 36.61
C PHE A 3 3.56 -39.93 36.75
N SER A 4 4.02 -38.89 37.39
CA SER A 4 3.33 -37.59 37.45
C SER A 4 3.54 -36.89 36.10
N ASN A 5 2.53 -36.91 35.21
CA ASN A 5 2.48 -36.06 34.03
C ASN A 5 2.17 -34.62 34.49
N SER A 6 3.21 -33.82 34.63
CA SER A 6 3.04 -32.38 34.74
C SER A 6 2.65 -31.81 33.38
N VAL A 7 1.35 -31.69 33.13
CA VAL A 7 0.82 -30.86 32.06
C VAL A 7 1.10 -29.41 32.48
N THR A 8 2.11 -28.79 31.90
CA THR A 8 2.33 -27.36 32.01
C THR A 8 1.12 -26.68 31.36
N ALA A 9 0.23 -26.13 32.18
CA ALA A 9 -0.86 -25.25 31.70
C ALA A 9 -0.20 -24.08 30.97
N GLN A 10 -0.34 -24.05 29.67
CA GLN A 10 0.05 -22.90 28.86
C GLN A 10 -0.87 -21.75 29.27
N ALA A 11 -0.32 -20.68 29.82
CA ALA A 11 -1.10 -19.52 30.22
C ALA A 11 -1.91 -19.03 29.01
N GLU A 12 -3.20 -18.84 29.19
CA GLU A 12 -4.11 -18.35 28.16
C GLU A 12 -3.65 -16.95 27.71
N LYS A 13 -3.35 -16.80 26.40
CA LYS A 13 -2.88 -15.53 25.86
C LYS A 13 -4.00 -14.51 25.88
N THR A 14 -3.66 -13.25 26.21
CA THR A 14 -4.60 -12.13 26.11
C THR A 14 -5.02 -11.94 24.67
N LYS A 15 -6.34 -11.92 24.43
CA LYS A 15 -6.92 -11.75 23.09
C LYS A 15 -6.86 -10.27 22.66
N VAL A 16 -6.48 -10.06 21.41
CA VAL A 16 -6.39 -8.74 20.75
C VAL A 16 -7.29 -8.76 19.52
N GLU A 17 -8.31 -7.90 19.51
CA GLU A 17 -9.30 -7.81 18.43
C GLU A 17 -9.03 -6.63 17.48
N THR A 18 -8.26 -5.63 17.95
CA THR A 18 -7.87 -4.46 17.16
C THR A 18 -6.45 -4.01 17.52
N ALA A 19 -5.85 -3.20 16.66
CA ALA A 19 -4.54 -2.60 16.95
C ALA A 19 -4.53 -1.71 18.20
N ALA A 20 -5.69 -1.17 18.61
CA ALA A 20 -5.82 -0.31 19.79
C ALA A 20 -5.69 -1.09 21.11
N ASP A 21 -5.93 -2.41 21.09
CA ASP A 21 -5.81 -3.28 22.26
C ASP A 21 -4.34 -3.63 22.57
N LEU A 22 -3.43 -3.38 21.62
CA LEU A 22 -2.01 -3.61 21.84
C LEU A 22 -1.38 -2.54 22.74
N PRO A 23 -0.40 -2.91 23.58
CA PRO A 23 0.37 -1.93 24.35
C PRO A 23 0.96 -0.85 23.44
N ARG A 24 0.84 0.42 23.85
CA ARG A 24 1.45 1.53 23.12
C ARG A 24 2.97 1.45 23.26
N VAL A 25 3.67 1.76 22.18
CA VAL A 25 5.11 1.85 22.13
C VAL A 25 5.51 3.06 21.30
N GLU A 26 6.58 3.70 21.69
CA GLU A 26 7.23 4.76 20.93
C GLU A 26 8.71 4.41 20.74
N PHE A 27 9.23 4.71 19.55
CA PHE A 27 10.60 4.50 19.17
C PHE A 27 11.27 5.85 18.93
N GLU A 28 12.41 6.07 19.57
CA GLU A 28 13.26 7.22 19.28
C GLU A 28 14.08 6.95 18.02
N LEU A 29 13.98 7.83 17.03
CA LEU A 29 14.65 7.70 15.75
C LEU A 29 16.12 8.16 15.81
N GLY A 30 16.44 9.18 16.61
CA GLY A 30 17.78 9.76 16.71
C GLY A 30 18.23 10.60 15.51
N ALA A 31 17.44 10.60 14.40
CA ALA A 31 17.65 11.44 13.22
C ALA A 31 16.34 11.60 12.46
N ARG A 32 16.31 12.45 11.43
CA ARG A 32 15.17 12.56 10.51
C ARG A 32 14.97 11.26 9.74
N PRO A 33 13.72 10.87 9.42
CA PRO A 33 13.43 9.73 8.54
C PRO A 33 14.22 9.76 7.23
N SER A 34 14.32 10.91 6.56
CA SER A 34 15.09 11.07 5.33
C SER A 34 16.57 10.75 5.50
N GLU A 35 17.17 11.09 6.63
CA GLU A 35 18.57 10.75 6.93
C GLU A 35 18.73 9.24 7.17
N ILE A 36 17.82 8.62 7.92
CA ILE A 36 17.82 7.17 8.17
C ILE A 36 17.70 6.40 6.85
N VAL A 37 16.77 6.81 5.97
CA VAL A 37 16.57 6.18 4.66
C VAL A 37 17.76 6.32 3.76
N THR A 38 18.45 7.47 3.79
CA THR A 38 19.63 7.74 2.93
C THR A 38 20.90 7.04 3.42
N ARG A 39 21.18 7.14 4.72
CA ARG A 39 22.50 6.73 5.28
C ARG A 39 22.58 5.25 5.63
N ARG A 40 21.44 4.63 5.97
CA ARG A 40 21.36 3.18 6.31
C ARG A 40 22.49 2.74 7.25
N GLY A 41 22.63 3.38 8.34
CA GLY A 41 23.70 3.12 9.30
C GLY A 41 23.18 2.56 10.62
N PRO A 42 23.96 2.77 11.70
CA PRO A 42 23.62 2.26 13.04
C PRO A 42 22.24 2.66 13.55
N LEU A 43 21.70 3.84 13.14
CA LEU A 43 20.38 4.28 13.54
C LEU A 43 19.27 3.42 12.92
N LEU A 44 19.42 3.02 11.67
CA LEU A 44 18.49 2.08 11.04
C LEU A 44 18.53 0.72 11.73
N GLU A 45 19.73 0.20 12.01
CA GLU A 45 19.86 -1.10 12.70
C GLU A 45 19.24 -1.04 14.10
N ALA A 46 19.48 0.01 14.86
CA ALA A 46 18.86 0.21 16.18
C ALA A 46 17.33 0.30 16.10
N LEU A 47 16.77 0.93 15.05
CA LEU A 47 15.34 0.97 14.81
C LEU A 47 14.80 -0.44 14.49
N MET A 48 15.47 -1.16 13.60
CA MET A 48 15.09 -2.54 13.22
C MET A 48 15.09 -3.46 14.44
N GLU A 49 16.11 -3.41 15.29
CA GLU A 49 16.18 -4.22 16.52
C GLU A 49 15.01 -3.92 17.48
N LYS A 50 14.70 -2.63 17.70
CA LYS A 50 13.58 -2.23 18.58
C LYS A 50 12.23 -2.71 18.03
N VAL A 51 12.00 -2.52 16.72
CA VAL A 51 10.75 -2.94 16.06
C VAL A 51 10.62 -4.47 16.04
N GLU A 52 11.70 -5.18 15.74
CA GLU A 52 11.74 -6.64 15.73
C GLU A 52 11.40 -7.21 17.11
N LYS A 53 12.05 -6.70 18.15
CA LYS A 53 11.79 -7.12 19.53
C LYS A 53 10.34 -6.89 19.93
N ASP A 54 9.76 -5.72 19.60
CA ASP A 54 8.37 -5.41 19.94
C ASP A 54 7.40 -6.29 19.15
N ALA A 55 7.57 -6.43 17.83
CA ALA A 55 6.69 -7.24 17.00
C ALA A 55 6.73 -8.74 17.37
N THR A 56 7.93 -9.27 17.64
CA THR A 56 8.10 -10.68 18.07
C THR A 56 7.42 -10.91 19.41
N ARG A 57 7.68 -10.05 20.40
CA ARG A 57 7.05 -10.13 21.73
C ARG A 57 5.52 -10.11 21.63
N LEU A 58 4.94 -9.21 20.83
CA LEU A 58 3.49 -9.14 20.69
C LEU A 58 2.89 -10.38 20.04
N LEU A 59 3.53 -10.95 19.03
CA LEU A 59 3.07 -12.19 18.40
C LEU A 59 3.21 -13.42 19.31
N GLU A 60 4.13 -13.37 20.28
CA GLU A 60 4.32 -14.44 21.27
C GLU A 60 3.39 -14.34 22.47
N GLU A 61 3.18 -13.13 23.01
CA GLU A 61 2.42 -12.88 24.24
C GLU A 61 0.91 -12.81 24.02
N PHE A 62 0.45 -12.38 22.83
CA PHE A 62 -0.96 -12.12 22.56
C PHE A 62 -1.54 -13.08 21.51
N GLU A 63 -2.83 -13.39 21.68
CA GLU A 63 -3.66 -14.03 20.64
C GLU A 63 -4.28 -12.94 19.77
N ILE A 64 -3.64 -12.59 18.65
CA ILE A 64 -4.11 -11.54 17.75
C ILE A 64 -5.07 -12.14 16.73
N THR A 65 -6.37 -11.86 16.89
CA THR A 65 -7.44 -12.39 16.03
C THR A 65 -7.72 -11.47 14.83
N ASP A 66 -7.43 -10.15 14.93
CA ASP A 66 -7.53 -9.26 13.79
C ASP A 66 -6.38 -9.50 12.81
N GLY A 67 -6.75 -9.93 11.59
CA GLY A 67 -5.80 -10.23 10.51
C GLY A 67 -4.99 -9.01 10.08
N SER A 68 -5.55 -7.80 10.12
CA SER A 68 -4.85 -6.58 9.72
C SER A 68 -3.76 -6.21 10.73
N THR A 69 -4.06 -6.31 12.02
CA THR A 69 -3.08 -6.09 13.10
C THR A 69 -1.97 -7.14 13.05
N ARG A 70 -2.34 -8.43 12.92
CA ARG A 70 -1.37 -9.51 12.83
C ARG A 70 -0.47 -9.37 11.61
N SER A 71 -1.04 -9.09 10.43
CA SER A 71 -0.26 -8.92 9.21
C SER A 71 0.68 -7.71 9.28
N SER A 72 0.28 -6.61 9.92
CA SER A 72 1.14 -5.43 10.10
C SER A 72 2.40 -5.72 10.92
N LEU A 73 2.28 -6.53 11.99
CA LEU A 73 3.44 -6.96 12.78
C LEU A 73 4.35 -7.89 11.96
N LEU A 74 3.76 -8.84 11.24
CA LEU A 74 4.51 -9.74 10.35
C LEU A 74 5.18 -8.98 9.19
N ASP A 75 4.53 -7.96 8.61
CA ASP A 75 5.12 -7.11 7.57
C ASP A 75 6.36 -6.36 8.07
N SER A 76 6.36 -5.93 9.33
CA SER A 76 7.53 -5.29 9.94
C SER A 76 8.70 -6.26 10.04
N LEU A 77 8.44 -7.48 10.54
CA LEU A 77 9.46 -8.54 10.61
C LEU A 77 9.96 -8.94 9.22
N TYR A 78 9.04 -9.04 8.26
CA TYR A 78 9.36 -9.34 6.86
C TYR A 78 10.25 -8.27 6.23
N ALA A 79 9.93 -6.99 6.43
CA ALA A 79 10.75 -5.89 5.92
C ALA A 79 12.16 -5.91 6.53
N ILE A 80 12.29 -6.20 7.83
CA ILE A 80 13.58 -6.32 8.51
C ILE A 80 14.40 -7.50 7.95
N ALA A 81 13.78 -8.67 7.81
CA ALA A 81 14.45 -9.83 7.22
C ALA A 81 14.95 -9.53 5.80
N PHE A 82 14.14 -8.86 4.98
CA PHE A 82 14.51 -8.46 3.63
C PHE A 82 15.69 -7.46 3.62
N LEU A 83 15.66 -6.44 4.46
CA LEU A 83 16.71 -5.43 4.56
C LEU A 83 18.04 -6.02 5.07
N ARG A 84 17.97 -7.04 5.93
CA ARG A 84 19.14 -7.80 6.40
C ARG A 84 19.57 -8.92 5.45
N LYS A 85 18.82 -9.16 4.37
CA LYS A 85 19.08 -10.23 3.39
C LYS A 85 19.04 -11.64 3.99
N ASP A 86 18.25 -11.82 5.03
CA ASP A 86 17.94 -13.12 5.61
C ASP A 86 16.83 -13.80 4.77
N TRP A 87 17.25 -14.38 3.65
CA TRP A 87 16.34 -14.84 2.59
C TRP A 87 15.45 -16.00 3.02
N ASP A 88 15.96 -16.91 3.85
CA ASP A 88 15.17 -18.02 4.37
C ASP A 88 14.05 -17.52 5.29
N ARG A 89 14.36 -16.56 6.13
CA ARG A 89 13.37 -15.89 6.98
C ARG A 89 12.37 -15.05 6.18
N VAL A 90 12.80 -14.42 5.09
CA VAL A 90 11.89 -13.71 4.16
C VAL A 90 10.85 -14.68 3.63
N LEU A 91 11.23 -15.86 3.17
CA LEU A 91 10.31 -16.85 2.62
C LEU A 91 9.32 -17.38 3.67
N ASP A 92 9.78 -17.72 4.89
CA ASP A 92 8.90 -18.13 6.00
C ASP A 92 7.87 -17.02 6.35
N LEU A 93 8.37 -15.81 6.57
CA LEU A 93 7.51 -14.67 6.92
C LEU A 93 6.55 -14.30 5.80
N GLY A 94 6.95 -14.43 4.52
CA GLY A 94 6.09 -14.17 3.37
C GLY A 94 4.83 -15.05 3.37
N GLU A 95 4.96 -16.34 3.68
CA GLU A 95 3.83 -17.24 3.82
C GLU A 95 2.92 -16.85 4.99
N ARG A 96 3.50 -16.52 6.12
CA ARG A 96 2.77 -16.12 7.33
C ARG A 96 2.01 -14.78 7.12
N VAL A 97 2.61 -13.82 6.40
CA VAL A 97 1.96 -12.55 6.02
C VAL A 97 0.74 -12.84 5.15
N ARG A 98 0.88 -13.64 4.09
CA ARG A 98 -0.24 -13.99 3.21
C ARG A 98 -1.37 -14.68 3.96
N ALA A 99 -1.04 -15.62 4.84
CA ALA A 99 -2.03 -16.33 5.66
C ALA A 99 -2.81 -15.39 6.62
N ALA A 100 -2.21 -14.26 7.01
CA ALA A 100 -2.84 -13.29 7.90
C ALA A 100 -3.68 -12.23 7.16
N ARG A 101 -3.63 -12.16 5.81
CA ARG A 101 -4.41 -11.18 5.04
C ARG A 101 -5.90 -11.53 5.02
N ASN A 102 -6.74 -10.50 5.05
CA ASN A 102 -8.19 -10.64 5.03
C ASN A 102 -8.77 -10.76 3.61
N LYS A 103 -8.18 -10.05 2.63
CA LYS A 103 -8.66 -10.05 1.25
C LYS A 103 -8.01 -11.15 0.44
N ARG A 104 -8.80 -11.82 -0.41
CA ARG A 104 -8.32 -12.95 -1.22
C ARG A 104 -7.17 -12.56 -2.16
N ALA A 105 -7.25 -11.41 -2.82
CA ALA A 105 -6.16 -10.93 -3.67
C ALA A 105 -4.86 -10.72 -2.87
N ASP A 106 -4.95 -10.13 -1.66
CA ASP A 106 -3.79 -9.92 -0.80
C ASP A 106 -3.20 -11.24 -0.29
N GLN A 107 -4.03 -12.24 0.01
CA GLN A 107 -3.58 -13.60 0.36
C GLN A 107 -2.75 -14.24 -0.76
N LEU A 108 -3.08 -13.91 -2.01
CA LEU A 108 -2.41 -14.45 -3.17
C LEU A 108 -1.16 -13.67 -3.56
N LEU A 109 -1.20 -12.33 -3.45
CA LEU A 109 -0.19 -11.44 -4.03
C LEU A 109 0.82 -10.85 -3.04
N SER A 110 0.44 -10.69 -1.75
CA SER A 110 1.34 -10.01 -0.81
C SER A 110 2.73 -10.62 -0.82
N ASN A 111 3.73 -9.75 -0.98
CA ASN A 111 5.15 -10.08 -0.94
C ASN A 111 5.66 -11.06 -2.02
N ARG A 112 4.87 -11.42 -3.05
CA ARG A 112 5.31 -12.37 -4.09
C ARG A 112 6.56 -11.89 -4.84
N SER A 113 6.67 -10.61 -5.15
CA SER A 113 7.85 -10.04 -5.82
C SER A 113 9.11 -10.12 -4.97
N THR A 114 8.99 -9.87 -3.66
CA THR A 114 10.10 -9.95 -2.71
C THR A 114 10.45 -11.39 -2.32
N ASP A 115 9.48 -12.31 -2.31
CA ASP A 115 9.76 -13.74 -2.18
C ASP A 115 10.52 -14.28 -3.41
N ALA A 116 10.12 -13.84 -4.62
CA ALA A 116 10.83 -14.18 -5.86
C ALA A 116 12.26 -13.60 -5.85
N TRP A 117 12.43 -12.40 -5.31
CA TRP A 117 13.74 -11.79 -5.10
C TRP A 117 14.62 -12.64 -4.17
N ALA A 118 14.08 -13.08 -3.02
CA ALA A 118 14.80 -13.93 -2.08
C ALA A 118 15.24 -15.25 -2.72
N ARG A 119 14.35 -15.91 -3.48
CA ARG A 119 14.69 -17.14 -4.23
C ARG A 119 15.79 -16.91 -5.25
N ALA A 120 15.67 -15.83 -6.04
CA ALA A 120 16.67 -15.47 -7.03
C ALA A 120 18.05 -15.22 -6.37
N ALA A 121 18.08 -14.50 -5.24
CA ALA A 121 19.31 -14.22 -4.51
C ALA A 121 19.95 -15.49 -3.95
N LEU A 122 19.17 -16.40 -3.37
CA LEU A 122 19.67 -17.71 -2.89
C LEU A 122 20.29 -18.52 -4.03
N GLU A 123 19.63 -18.60 -5.18
CA GLU A 123 20.08 -19.44 -6.29
C GLU A 123 21.27 -18.86 -7.06
N THR A 124 21.40 -17.53 -7.10
CA THR A 124 22.48 -16.87 -7.83
C THR A 124 23.68 -16.49 -6.95
N GLY A 125 23.59 -16.75 -5.65
CA GLY A 125 24.62 -16.36 -4.71
C GLY A 125 24.62 -14.86 -4.36
N GLY A 126 23.49 -14.18 -4.60
CA GLY A 126 23.26 -12.79 -4.20
C GLY A 126 22.82 -11.88 -5.35
N GLU A 127 22.36 -10.70 -4.97
CA GLU A 127 21.79 -9.67 -5.87
C GLU A 127 22.81 -9.05 -6.84
N GLN A 128 24.12 -9.18 -6.53
CA GLN A 128 25.20 -8.66 -7.37
C GLN A 128 25.57 -9.61 -8.52
N SER A 129 25.00 -10.81 -8.55
CA SER A 129 25.25 -11.76 -9.64
C SER A 129 24.71 -11.23 -10.97
N PRO A 130 25.46 -11.35 -12.08
CA PRO A 130 24.95 -10.99 -13.40
C PRO A 130 23.67 -11.77 -13.81
N ALA A 131 23.46 -12.96 -13.24
CA ALA A 131 22.29 -13.80 -13.50
C ALA A 131 21.07 -13.41 -12.64
N PHE A 132 21.22 -12.51 -11.68
CA PHE A 132 20.15 -12.20 -10.72
C PHE A 132 18.88 -11.70 -11.38
N GLY A 133 18.96 -10.75 -12.32
CA GLY A 133 17.79 -10.17 -12.99
C GLY A 133 17.00 -11.20 -13.78
N GLU A 134 17.68 -12.07 -14.52
CA GLU A 134 17.05 -13.16 -15.27
C GLU A 134 16.39 -14.16 -14.33
N ARG A 135 17.07 -14.52 -13.23
CA ARG A 135 16.50 -15.43 -12.24
C ARG A 135 15.31 -14.83 -11.53
N LEU A 136 15.35 -13.54 -11.20
CA LEU A 136 14.22 -12.82 -10.61
C LEU A 136 12.99 -12.83 -11.52
N ALA A 137 13.16 -12.59 -12.83
CA ALA A 137 12.08 -12.68 -13.80
C ALA A 137 11.43 -14.05 -13.79
N LEU A 138 12.25 -15.12 -13.84
CA LEU A 138 11.81 -16.50 -13.83
C LEU A 138 11.04 -16.85 -12.55
N GLU A 139 11.59 -16.52 -11.37
CA GLU A 139 10.96 -16.84 -10.08
C GLU A 139 9.67 -16.05 -9.87
N TYR A 140 9.61 -14.79 -10.31
CA TYR A 140 8.39 -14.01 -10.20
C TYR A 140 7.32 -14.50 -11.19
N GLY A 141 7.68 -14.82 -12.43
CA GLY A 141 6.77 -15.45 -13.40
C GLY A 141 6.15 -16.74 -12.87
N LYS A 142 6.98 -17.66 -12.34
CA LYS A 142 6.49 -18.89 -11.68
C LYS A 142 5.55 -18.62 -10.50
N ALA A 143 5.78 -17.54 -9.75
CA ALA A 143 4.94 -17.18 -8.60
C ALA A 143 3.59 -16.61 -9.04
N LEU A 144 3.49 -16.02 -10.24
CA LEU A 144 2.25 -15.47 -10.81
C LEU A 144 1.44 -16.52 -11.56
N GLU A 145 2.09 -17.44 -12.28
CA GLU A 145 1.47 -18.42 -13.18
C GLU A 145 0.25 -19.16 -12.59
N PRO A 146 0.28 -19.71 -11.36
CA PRO A 146 -0.85 -20.47 -10.79
C PRO A 146 -1.97 -19.60 -10.23
N LEU A 147 -1.88 -18.25 -10.32
CA LEU A 147 -2.84 -17.37 -9.68
C LEU A 147 -4.14 -17.25 -10.50
N PRO A 148 -5.32 -17.21 -9.84
CA PRO A 148 -6.60 -17.04 -10.53
C PRO A 148 -6.72 -15.61 -11.06
N PHE A 149 -6.64 -15.44 -12.39
CA PHE A 149 -6.59 -14.15 -13.08
C PHE A 149 -7.67 -13.16 -12.61
N LYS A 150 -8.94 -13.58 -12.59
CA LYS A 150 -10.08 -12.73 -12.19
C LYS A 150 -10.01 -12.19 -10.75
N VAL A 151 -9.20 -12.82 -9.90
CA VAL A 151 -9.03 -12.37 -8.50
C VAL A 151 -7.88 -11.39 -8.39
N VAL A 152 -6.85 -11.52 -9.22
CA VAL A 152 -5.59 -10.78 -9.07
C VAL A 152 -5.38 -9.69 -10.12
N GLU A 153 -6.18 -9.65 -11.19
CA GLU A 153 -6.02 -8.73 -12.33
C GLU A 153 -5.89 -7.28 -11.88
N ASP A 154 -6.89 -6.76 -11.16
CA ASP A 154 -6.92 -5.35 -10.76
C ASP A 154 -5.74 -4.98 -9.84
N ALA A 155 -5.40 -5.87 -8.91
CA ALA A 155 -4.28 -5.65 -8.01
C ALA A 155 -2.92 -5.70 -8.73
N LEU A 156 -2.78 -6.55 -9.75
CA LEU A 156 -1.58 -6.59 -10.59
C LEU A 156 -1.49 -5.36 -11.50
N GLN A 157 -2.60 -4.87 -12.07
CA GLN A 157 -2.62 -3.61 -12.83
C GLN A 157 -2.22 -2.42 -11.96
N ALA A 158 -2.74 -2.34 -10.73
CA ALA A 158 -2.34 -1.31 -9.77
C ALA A 158 -0.84 -1.41 -9.41
N SER A 159 -0.34 -2.62 -9.18
CA SER A 159 1.08 -2.86 -8.89
C SER A 159 1.98 -2.47 -10.08
N LEU A 160 1.54 -2.76 -11.31
CA LEU A 160 2.24 -2.35 -12.53
C LEU A 160 2.32 -0.84 -12.65
N SER A 161 1.21 -0.14 -12.43
CA SER A 161 1.17 1.33 -12.44
C SER A 161 2.11 1.93 -11.39
N GLN A 162 2.16 1.35 -10.19
CA GLN A 162 3.11 1.78 -9.15
C GLN A 162 4.57 1.55 -9.56
N LEU A 163 4.90 0.39 -10.14
CA LEU A 163 6.25 0.09 -10.62
C LEU A 163 6.69 1.03 -11.74
N ASP A 164 5.78 1.42 -12.63
CA ASP A 164 6.08 2.35 -13.72
C ASP A 164 6.43 3.75 -13.18
N LEU A 165 5.70 4.22 -12.18
CA LEU A 165 5.86 5.56 -11.61
C LEU A 165 7.00 5.67 -10.58
N ILE A 166 7.29 4.61 -9.83
CA ILE A 166 8.18 4.68 -8.69
C ILE A 166 9.63 4.99 -9.09
N THR A 167 10.22 5.98 -8.43
CA THR A 167 11.64 6.33 -8.53
C THR A 167 12.21 6.59 -7.14
N ARG A 168 13.54 6.57 -7.01
CA ARG A 168 14.18 6.94 -5.74
C ARG A 168 13.87 8.37 -5.33
N ASP A 169 13.81 9.29 -6.29
CA ASP A 169 13.51 10.70 -6.02
C ASP A 169 12.06 10.88 -5.55
N LEU A 170 11.12 10.14 -6.14
CA LEU A 170 9.73 10.15 -5.68
C LEU A 170 9.61 9.64 -4.24
N ILE A 171 10.27 8.53 -3.94
CA ILE A 171 10.31 7.97 -2.58
C ILE A 171 10.89 9.00 -1.60
N MET A 172 12.04 9.59 -1.93
CA MET A 172 12.68 10.58 -1.06
C MET A 172 11.84 11.85 -0.91
N GLY A 173 11.21 12.31 -1.98
CA GLY A 173 10.27 13.44 -1.94
C GLY A 173 9.12 13.19 -0.95
N GLN A 174 8.54 12.00 -0.97
CA GLN A 174 7.48 11.61 -0.01
C GLN A 174 8.00 11.54 1.43
N VAL A 175 9.19 10.98 1.65
CA VAL A 175 9.79 10.93 2.99
C VAL A 175 10.01 12.33 3.56
N ILE A 176 10.60 13.23 2.77
CA ILE A 176 10.88 14.62 3.17
C ILE A 176 9.58 15.41 3.41
N ALA A 177 8.59 15.23 2.52
CA ALA A 177 7.35 16.00 2.61
C ALA A 177 6.38 15.50 3.70
N GLN A 178 6.40 14.22 4.03
CA GLN A 178 5.41 13.62 4.92
C GLN A 178 6.00 13.09 6.22
N LEU A 179 7.12 12.35 6.17
CA LEU A 179 7.64 11.71 7.37
C LEU A 179 8.50 12.63 8.21
N ASP A 180 9.36 13.45 7.61
CA ASP A 180 10.22 14.36 8.36
C ASP A 180 9.43 15.34 9.23
N PRO A 181 8.40 16.08 8.72
CA PRO A 181 7.62 16.98 9.55
C PRO A 181 6.85 16.27 10.66
N ASN A 182 6.33 15.07 10.39
CA ASN A 182 5.60 14.29 11.38
C ASN A 182 6.51 13.79 12.51
N ALA A 183 7.75 13.39 12.20
CA ALA A 183 8.74 13.00 13.20
C ALA A 183 9.22 14.23 14.01
N GLU A 184 9.47 15.36 13.37
CA GLU A 184 9.86 16.62 14.02
C GLU A 184 8.79 17.11 15.00
N ALA A 185 7.51 17.07 14.62
CA ALA A 185 6.39 17.46 15.48
C ALA A 185 6.28 16.61 16.77
N ARG A 186 6.91 15.43 16.78
CA ARG A 186 6.94 14.48 17.91
C ARG A 186 8.33 14.38 18.56
N ASN A 187 9.22 15.31 18.30
CA ASN A 187 10.61 15.30 18.80
C ASN A 187 11.36 13.99 18.48
N GLY A 188 11.12 13.40 17.34
CA GLY A 188 11.73 12.14 16.91
C GLY A 188 11.16 10.88 17.56
N MET A 189 10.13 10.99 18.39
CA MET A 189 9.42 9.86 18.99
C MET A 189 8.30 9.40 18.04
N VAL A 190 8.33 8.16 17.58
CA VAL A 190 7.37 7.64 16.62
C VAL A 190 6.74 6.35 17.09
N ASP A 191 5.48 6.17 16.76
CA ASP A 191 4.74 4.95 17.07
C ASP A 191 5.13 3.77 16.14
N ARG A 192 4.60 2.59 16.47
CA ARG A 192 4.82 1.34 15.73
C ARG A 192 4.49 1.47 14.23
N ARG A 193 3.37 2.12 13.90
CA ARG A 193 2.91 2.26 12.52
C ARG A 193 3.87 3.15 11.72
N PHE A 194 4.33 4.22 12.32
CA PHE A 194 5.28 5.11 11.66
C PHE A 194 6.63 4.41 11.43
N ALA A 195 7.14 3.67 12.42
CA ALA A 195 8.37 2.89 12.27
C ALA A 195 8.23 1.83 11.16
N ALA A 196 7.11 1.11 11.10
CA ALA A 196 6.81 0.16 10.04
C ALA A 196 6.78 0.83 8.65
N SER A 197 6.28 2.07 8.54
CA SER A 197 6.28 2.83 7.29
C SER A 197 7.71 3.11 6.80
N ILE A 198 8.64 3.49 7.67
CA ILE A 198 10.06 3.67 7.30
C ILE A 198 10.64 2.36 6.73
N LEU A 199 10.40 1.23 7.41
CA LEU A 199 10.91 -0.07 6.96
C LEU A 199 10.31 -0.51 5.62
N SER A 200 9.02 -0.26 5.42
CA SER A 200 8.32 -0.55 4.16
C SER A 200 8.85 0.30 3.00
N ILE A 201 9.11 1.58 3.24
CA ILE A 201 9.70 2.50 2.27
C ILE A 201 11.11 2.04 1.88
N LEU A 202 11.93 1.67 2.86
CA LEU A 202 13.28 1.15 2.61
C LEU A 202 13.25 -0.11 1.77
N ARG A 203 12.39 -1.07 2.11
CA ARG A 203 12.20 -2.29 1.31
C ARG A 203 11.77 -1.96 -0.12
N THR A 204 10.82 -1.05 -0.30
CA THR A 204 10.36 -0.62 -1.63
C THR A 204 11.48 0.03 -2.43
N ALA A 205 12.33 0.83 -1.80
CA ALA A 205 13.48 1.46 -2.44
C ALA A 205 14.52 0.45 -2.96
N GLU A 206 14.64 -0.74 -2.31
CA GLU A 206 15.48 -1.84 -2.79
C GLU A 206 14.97 -2.42 -4.11
N LEU A 207 13.66 -2.41 -4.34
CA LEU A 207 13.08 -2.99 -5.56
C LEU A 207 13.26 -2.09 -6.80
N VAL A 208 13.49 -0.80 -6.61
CA VAL A 208 13.58 0.19 -7.71
C VAL A 208 14.58 -0.20 -8.81
N PRO A 209 15.79 -0.71 -8.52
CA PRO A 209 16.74 -1.11 -9.56
C PRO A 209 16.22 -2.21 -10.50
N GLN A 210 15.34 -3.07 -10.00
CA GLN A 210 14.77 -4.20 -10.74
C GLN A 210 13.30 -3.99 -11.11
N LYS A 211 12.77 -2.78 -10.99
CA LYS A 211 11.35 -2.50 -11.27
C LYS A 211 10.94 -2.88 -12.69
N ALA A 212 11.82 -2.72 -13.66
CA ALA A 212 11.54 -3.10 -15.05
C ALA A 212 11.37 -4.61 -15.23
N VAL A 213 12.17 -5.41 -14.52
CA VAL A 213 12.07 -6.88 -14.50
C VAL A 213 10.75 -7.31 -13.88
N LEU A 214 10.39 -6.74 -12.74
CA LEU A 214 9.12 -7.03 -12.05
C LEU A 214 7.92 -6.61 -12.90
N ALA A 215 7.96 -5.42 -13.50
CA ALA A 215 6.90 -4.92 -14.37
C ALA A 215 6.73 -5.80 -15.63
N ALA A 216 7.84 -6.28 -16.22
CA ALA A 216 7.79 -7.18 -17.39
C ALA A 216 7.08 -8.49 -17.05
N ALA A 217 7.38 -9.12 -15.91
CA ALA A 217 6.72 -10.35 -15.49
C ALA A 217 5.20 -10.17 -15.27
N ILE A 218 4.79 -9.03 -14.68
CA ILE A 218 3.35 -8.71 -14.54
C ILE A 218 2.70 -8.52 -15.91
N ARG A 219 3.33 -7.77 -16.84
CA ARG A 219 2.78 -7.55 -18.18
C ARG A 219 2.62 -8.87 -18.95
N GLU A 220 3.60 -9.75 -18.86
CA GLU A 220 3.54 -11.08 -19.47
C GLU A 220 2.37 -11.90 -18.93
N TYR A 221 2.21 -11.96 -17.61
CA TYR A 221 1.09 -12.65 -16.97
C TYR A 221 -0.26 -12.05 -17.37
N LEU A 222 -0.41 -10.72 -17.35
CA LEU A 222 -1.64 -10.05 -17.75
C LEU A 222 -1.96 -10.31 -19.23
N ALA A 223 -0.98 -10.25 -20.12
CA ALA A 223 -1.18 -10.50 -21.55
C ALA A 223 -1.54 -11.96 -21.85
N ALA A 224 -0.90 -12.92 -21.14
CA ALA A 224 -1.17 -14.34 -21.33
C ALA A 224 -2.57 -14.78 -20.88
N ASN A 225 -3.18 -14.03 -19.96
CA ASN A 225 -4.48 -14.35 -19.37
C ASN A 225 -5.58 -13.34 -19.75
N ALA A 226 -5.29 -12.37 -20.62
CA ALA A 226 -6.26 -11.36 -21.03
C ALA A 226 -7.48 -12.01 -21.67
N GLU A 227 -8.66 -11.73 -21.11
CA GLU A 227 -9.95 -12.09 -21.71
C GLU A 227 -10.54 -10.85 -22.40
N GLU A 228 -11.25 -11.05 -23.53
CA GLU A 228 -12.00 -9.97 -24.16
C GLU A 228 -13.09 -9.45 -23.18
N LYS A 229 -12.97 -8.18 -22.81
CA LYS A 229 -13.98 -7.56 -21.94
C LYS A 229 -15.17 -7.14 -22.80
N VAL A 230 -16.29 -7.80 -22.59
CA VAL A 230 -17.56 -7.38 -23.22
C VAL A 230 -17.92 -6.02 -22.68
N ASP A 231 -18.12 -5.05 -23.57
CA ASP A 231 -18.67 -3.74 -23.21
C ASP A 231 -20.11 -3.89 -22.74
N ARG A 232 -20.28 -3.81 -21.43
CA ARG A 232 -21.61 -3.88 -20.79
C ARG A 232 -22.28 -2.52 -20.64
N TRP A 233 -21.63 -1.44 -21.03
CA TRP A 233 -22.20 -0.10 -20.89
C TRP A 233 -23.33 0.12 -21.88
N SER A 234 -23.25 -0.42 -23.08
CA SER A 234 -24.33 -0.37 -24.07
C SER A 234 -25.62 -1.01 -23.55
N GLU A 235 -25.52 -2.11 -22.78
CA GLU A 235 -26.69 -2.77 -22.15
C GLU A 235 -27.27 -1.99 -20.95
N ARG A 236 -26.50 -1.06 -20.38
CA ARG A 236 -26.89 -0.22 -19.24
C ARG A 236 -27.34 1.17 -19.64
N GLN A 237 -27.24 1.49 -20.92
CA GLN A 237 -27.68 2.75 -21.45
C GLN A 237 -29.21 2.78 -21.45
N ILE A 238 -29.80 3.68 -20.65
CA ILE A 238 -31.24 3.87 -20.54
C ILE A 238 -31.55 5.22 -21.18
N ASP A 239 -32.36 5.23 -22.23
CA ASP A 239 -32.89 6.46 -22.79
C ASP A 239 -34.17 6.85 -22.03
N LEU A 240 -34.05 7.92 -21.23
CA LEU A 240 -35.17 8.47 -20.44
C LEU A 240 -35.87 9.63 -21.14
N SER A 241 -35.51 9.97 -22.38
CA SER A 241 -36.05 11.12 -23.11
C SER A 241 -37.58 11.03 -23.37
N HIS A 242 -38.13 9.82 -23.29
CA HIS A 242 -39.56 9.53 -23.51
C HIS A 242 -40.36 9.24 -22.23
N GLU A 243 -39.71 9.36 -21.06
CA GLU A 243 -40.35 9.10 -19.77
C GLU A 243 -40.90 10.41 -19.17
N ASP A 244 -42.22 10.44 -18.98
CA ASP A 244 -42.88 11.58 -18.33
C ASP A 244 -42.88 11.44 -16.81
N GLY A 245 -42.80 12.56 -16.11
CA GLY A 245 -42.92 12.62 -14.65
C GLY A 245 -41.66 12.30 -13.86
N LEU A 246 -40.51 12.28 -14.48
CA LEU A 246 -39.21 12.17 -13.80
C LEU A 246 -38.92 13.42 -12.97
N THR A 247 -38.44 13.23 -11.75
CA THR A 247 -37.98 14.32 -10.88
C THR A 247 -36.49 14.48 -11.04
N PRO A 248 -35.97 15.66 -11.45
CA PRO A 248 -34.57 15.95 -11.51
C PRO A 248 -33.91 15.83 -10.11
N VAL A 249 -32.78 15.19 -10.03
CA VAL A 249 -31.99 15.05 -8.80
C VAL A 249 -30.60 15.63 -9.05
N VAL A 250 -30.22 16.64 -8.25
CA VAL A 250 -28.86 17.19 -8.27
C VAL A 250 -27.92 16.24 -7.54
N THR A 251 -26.89 15.77 -8.22
CA THR A 251 -25.83 14.92 -7.67
C THR A 251 -24.54 15.69 -7.64
N ALA A 252 -23.94 15.82 -6.46
CA ALA A 252 -22.58 16.38 -6.31
C ALA A 252 -21.55 15.25 -6.47
N VAL A 253 -20.57 15.47 -7.35
CA VAL A 253 -19.40 14.60 -7.50
C VAL A 253 -18.25 15.22 -6.72
N TRP A 254 -17.78 14.53 -5.69
CA TRP A 254 -16.61 14.92 -4.93
C TRP A 254 -15.44 14.04 -5.32
N ASP A 255 -14.61 14.53 -6.22
CA ASP A 255 -13.44 13.81 -6.73
C ASP A 255 -12.27 14.78 -6.97
N SER A 256 -11.14 14.28 -7.40
CA SER A 256 -9.96 15.06 -7.80
C SER A 256 -10.18 15.89 -9.08
N GLY A 257 -11.28 15.67 -9.78
CA GLY A 257 -11.74 16.38 -10.97
C GLY A 257 -12.73 15.56 -11.78
N THR A 258 -13.67 16.23 -12.43
CA THR A 258 -14.66 15.61 -13.31
C THR A 258 -14.66 16.36 -14.65
N ASP A 259 -14.57 15.61 -15.75
CA ASP A 259 -14.74 16.19 -17.08
C ASP A 259 -16.23 16.41 -17.36
N ILE A 260 -16.69 17.61 -17.02
CA ILE A 260 -18.10 18.01 -17.21
C ILE A 260 -18.51 18.13 -18.69
N SER A 261 -17.56 18.13 -19.63
CA SER A 261 -17.87 18.14 -21.06
C SER A 261 -18.52 16.85 -21.53
N GLN A 262 -18.36 15.76 -20.76
CA GLN A 262 -19.01 14.47 -21.03
C GLN A 262 -20.51 14.47 -20.70
N PHE A 263 -21.01 15.46 -19.97
CA PHE A 263 -22.38 15.54 -19.46
C PHE A 263 -23.02 16.90 -19.79
N PRO A 264 -23.08 17.32 -21.08
CA PRO A 264 -23.48 18.66 -21.46
C PRO A 264 -24.92 19.00 -21.03
N ASP A 265 -25.84 17.99 -21.10
CA ASP A 265 -27.26 18.17 -20.82
C ASP A 265 -27.61 17.90 -19.34
N GLN A 266 -26.73 17.33 -18.56
CA GLN A 266 -26.92 16.99 -17.14
C GLN A 266 -26.14 17.92 -16.20
N ARG A 267 -25.43 18.86 -16.75
CA ARG A 267 -24.60 19.82 -15.98
C ARG A 267 -25.50 20.73 -15.16
N TRP A 268 -25.32 20.72 -13.83
CA TRP A 268 -25.92 21.72 -12.96
C TRP A 268 -25.26 23.07 -13.16
N ILE A 269 -26.07 24.14 -13.22
CA ILE A 269 -25.64 25.51 -13.37
C ILE A 269 -26.12 26.31 -12.18
N ASN A 270 -25.21 27.04 -11.52
CA ASN A 270 -25.55 28.05 -10.53
C ASN A 270 -26.03 29.32 -11.26
N GLU A 271 -27.33 29.51 -11.33
CA GLU A 271 -27.93 30.66 -12.04
C GLU A 271 -27.70 31.99 -11.31
N ALA A 272 -27.25 31.96 -10.05
CA ALA A 272 -26.96 33.15 -9.27
C ALA A 272 -25.54 33.67 -9.52
N GLU A 273 -24.68 32.91 -10.20
CA GLU A 273 -23.30 33.23 -10.53
C GLU A 273 -23.13 33.64 -12.01
N LEU A 274 -22.29 34.65 -12.25
CA LEU A 274 -21.89 35.13 -13.58
C LEU A 274 -20.39 34.98 -13.74
N PRO A 275 -19.85 34.71 -14.95
CA PRO A 275 -18.40 34.54 -15.17
C PRO A 275 -17.71 35.92 -15.21
N ASN A 276 -17.60 36.60 -14.07
CA ASN A 276 -17.15 37.97 -13.96
C ASN A 276 -16.04 38.19 -12.91
N GLY A 277 -15.55 37.11 -12.27
CA GLY A 277 -14.51 37.15 -11.24
C GLY A 277 -15.01 37.60 -9.86
N ARG A 278 -16.33 37.60 -9.64
CA ARG A 278 -16.93 38.01 -8.37
C ARG A 278 -17.77 36.86 -7.79
N ASP A 279 -17.98 36.90 -6.52
CA ASP A 279 -18.93 36.12 -5.80
C ASP A 279 -20.27 36.85 -5.82
N ASP A 280 -21.15 36.49 -6.78
CA ASP A 280 -22.42 37.22 -7.01
C ASP A 280 -23.52 36.71 -6.05
N ASP A 281 -23.44 35.51 -5.53
CA ASP A 281 -24.42 34.93 -4.58
C ASP A 281 -24.00 35.01 -3.10
N GLY A 282 -22.77 35.44 -2.82
CA GLY A 282 -22.27 35.65 -1.46
C GLY A 282 -21.95 34.39 -0.69
N ASN A 283 -21.70 33.26 -1.38
CA ASN A 283 -21.40 31.96 -0.78
C ASN A 283 -19.92 31.76 -0.42
N GLY A 284 -19.04 32.70 -0.79
CA GLY A 284 -17.61 32.67 -0.53
C GLY A 284 -16.75 32.14 -1.68
N PHE A 285 -17.36 31.81 -2.81
CA PHE A 285 -16.67 31.34 -4.01
C PHE A 285 -17.04 32.20 -5.20
N SER A 286 -16.06 32.57 -6.02
CA SER A 286 -16.29 33.37 -7.23
C SER A 286 -16.39 32.43 -8.43
N ASP A 287 -17.32 32.74 -9.36
CA ASP A 287 -17.50 32.01 -10.61
C ASP A 287 -17.73 30.50 -10.43
N ASP A 288 -18.33 30.06 -9.33
CA ASP A 288 -18.61 28.65 -9.04
C ASP A 288 -19.85 28.12 -9.80
N ILE A 289 -19.89 28.43 -11.10
CA ILE A 289 -21.03 28.18 -12.01
C ILE A 289 -21.44 26.71 -12.07
N SER A 290 -20.50 25.79 -11.97
CA SER A 290 -20.77 24.34 -12.03
C SER A 290 -20.12 23.57 -10.89
N GLY A 291 -19.68 24.28 -9.88
CA GLY A 291 -18.98 23.74 -8.73
C GLY A 291 -17.68 24.46 -8.47
N ILE A 292 -16.89 23.94 -7.52
CA ILE A 292 -15.66 24.55 -7.07
C ILE A 292 -14.49 23.57 -7.17
N ALA A 293 -13.32 24.07 -7.55
CA ALA A 293 -12.06 23.33 -7.50
C ALA A 293 -11.09 23.94 -6.47
N PHE A 294 -10.13 23.16 -6.03
CA PHE A 294 -9.05 23.58 -5.15
C PHE A 294 -7.70 23.23 -5.77
N ASP A 295 -6.75 24.14 -5.69
CA ASP A 295 -5.38 23.87 -6.08
C ASP A 295 -4.64 23.00 -5.04
N VAL A 296 -3.42 22.57 -5.36
CA VAL A 296 -2.57 21.76 -4.47
C VAL A 296 -2.19 22.45 -3.14
N LYS A 297 -2.46 23.73 -3.01
CA LYS A 297 -2.28 24.54 -1.79
C LYS A 297 -3.60 24.77 -1.05
N ASN A 298 -4.63 24.05 -1.44
CA ASN A 298 -5.98 24.14 -0.88
C ASN A 298 -6.59 25.56 -1.02
N ARG A 299 -6.31 26.25 -2.12
CA ARG A 299 -6.91 27.53 -2.46
C ARG A 299 -8.01 27.30 -3.50
N PRO A 300 -9.17 27.97 -3.36
CA PRO A 300 -10.21 27.92 -4.37
C PRO A 300 -9.66 28.27 -5.76
N SER A 301 -10.09 27.53 -6.77
CA SER A 301 -9.75 27.74 -8.17
C SER A 301 -11.02 27.58 -8.98
N SER A 302 -11.34 28.56 -9.81
CA SER A 302 -12.45 28.51 -10.77
C SER A 302 -12.07 27.73 -12.03
#